data_7c24ed90a87ad6684ceaba89a0213431
#
_entry.id   7c24ed90a87ad6684ceaba89a0213431
#
_cell.length_a   1.000
_cell.length_b   1.000
_cell.length_c   1.000
_cell.angle_alpha   90.00
_cell.angle_beta   90.00
_cell.angle_gamma   90.00
#
_symmetry.space_group_name_H-M   'P 1'
#
loop_
_entity.id
_entity.type
_entity.pdbx_description
1 polymer ?
#
loop_
_entity_poly.entity_id
_entity_poly.type
_entity_poly.pdbx_seq_one_letter_code
_entity_poly.pdbx_strand_id
1 'polypeptide(L)'
;MFVHTLTEKQQSSFFSLAKQFLHADAVLSAEEKNLLELLVAEAGGDPSAEIPDGDLDELLAAFDSRQSRATVLLELIGMAHADENFCPDESRFILSVGERLGLSREEVNKMNDWVTRQMSLAAEVEGFWEEPAG
;
A
#
# COMPACT_ATOMS: atom_id res chain seq x y z
N MET A 1 5.92 1.88 -5.09
CA MET A 1 6.20 0.79 -6.05
C MET A 1 5.61 1.13 -7.43
N PHE A 2 4.29 1.18 -7.56
CA PHE A 2 3.64 1.48 -8.84
C PHE A 2 2.72 2.69 -8.79
N VAL A 3 2.76 3.48 -7.73
CA VAL A 3 1.88 4.65 -7.53
C VAL A 3 2.01 5.64 -8.68
N HIS A 4 3.20 5.76 -9.26
CA HIS A 4 3.45 6.66 -10.38
C HIS A 4 2.65 6.30 -11.65
N THR A 5 2.11 5.08 -11.74
CA THR A 5 1.28 4.66 -12.87
C THR A 5 -0.17 5.12 -12.73
N LEU A 6 -0.55 5.61 -11.56
CA LEU A 6 -1.90 6.10 -11.28
C LEU A 6 -2.05 7.56 -11.71
N THR A 7 -3.26 7.96 -12.08
CA THR A 7 -3.57 9.36 -12.33
C THR A 7 -3.51 10.16 -11.03
N GLU A 8 -3.46 11.50 -11.12
CA GLU A 8 -3.44 12.34 -9.91
C GLU A 8 -4.66 12.09 -9.02
N LYS A 9 -5.84 11.94 -9.62
CA LYS A 9 -7.05 11.64 -8.88
C LYS A 9 -6.96 10.28 -8.20
N GLN A 10 -6.44 9.28 -8.89
CA GLN A 10 -6.25 7.93 -8.34
C GLN A 10 -5.21 7.93 -7.22
N GLN A 11 -4.13 8.69 -7.37
CA GLN A 11 -3.12 8.86 -6.31
C GLN A 11 -3.74 9.47 -5.07
N SER A 12 -4.54 10.53 -5.23
CA SER A 12 -5.22 11.17 -4.11
C SER A 12 -6.16 10.19 -3.39
N SER A 13 -6.93 9.42 -4.13
CA SER A 13 -7.81 8.38 -3.58
C SER A 13 -7.00 7.28 -2.87
N PHE A 14 -5.86 6.89 -3.44
CA PHE A 14 -4.96 5.91 -2.83
C PHE A 14 -4.44 6.41 -1.48
N PHE A 15 -4.02 7.67 -1.39
CA PHE A 15 -3.52 8.21 -0.11
C PHE A 15 -4.60 8.19 0.97
N SER A 16 -5.85 8.50 0.60
CA SER A 16 -6.97 8.40 1.53
C SER A 16 -7.22 6.95 1.98
N LEU A 17 -7.10 6.00 1.06
CA LEU A 17 -7.19 4.56 1.37
C LEU A 17 -6.04 4.12 2.28
N ALA A 18 -4.82 4.56 1.98
CA ALA A 18 -3.65 4.23 2.79
C ALA A 18 -3.80 4.74 4.22
N LYS A 19 -4.34 5.95 4.37
CA LYS A 19 -4.63 6.52 5.68
C LYS A 19 -5.65 5.68 6.44
N GLN A 20 -6.73 5.25 5.78
CA GLN A 20 -7.73 4.37 6.40
C GLN A 20 -7.14 3.01 6.76
N PHE A 21 -6.29 2.46 5.90
CA PHE A 21 -5.61 1.19 6.16
C PHE A 21 -4.77 1.28 7.44
N LEU A 22 -3.97 2.34 7.58
CA LEU A 22 -3.12 2.53 8.75
C LEU A 22 -3.93 2.85 10.01
N HIS A 23 -5.13 3.36 9.85
CA HIS A 23 -6.06 3.63 10.95
C HIS A 23 -6.97 2.45 11.30
N ALA A 24 -6.77 1.27 10.70
CA ALA A 24 -7.65 0.11 10.94
C ALA A 24 -7.67 -0.31 12.42
N ASP A 25 -6.62 -0.01 13.16
CA ASP A 25 -6.51 -0.25 14.60
C ASP A 25 -6.91 0.97 15.45
N ALA A 26 -7.46 2.00 14.81
CA ALA A 26 -7.94 3.27 15.41
C ALA A 26 -6.84 4.20 15.92
N VAL A 27 -5.56 3.85 15.81
CA VAL A 27 -4.44 4.69 16.27
C VAL A 27 -3.36 4.77 15.18
N LEU A 28 -3.04 5.98 14.75
CA LEU A 28 -1.94 6.21 13.82
C LEU A 28 -0.66 6.47 14.61
N SER A 29 0.27 5.53 14.56
CA SER A 29 1.57 5.68 15.21
C SER A 29 2.45 6.70 14.47
N ALA A 30 3.51 7.18 15.12
CA ALA A 30 4.47 8.08 14.48
C ALA A 30 5.14 7.42 13.27
N GLU A 31 5.42 6.12 13.36
CA GLU A 31 6.04 5.35 12.29
C GLU A 31 5.11 5.20 11.08
N GLU A 32 3.83 4.94 11.33
CA GLU A 32 2.82 4.85 10.28
C GLU A 32 2.60 6.20 9.61
N LYS A 33 2.61 7.28 10.37
CA LYS A 33 2.53 8.63 9.83
C LYS A 33 3.71 8.94 8.91
N ASN A 34 4.92 8.56 9.32
CA ASN A 34 6.12 8.73 8.53
C ASN A 34 6.06 7.92 7.23
N LEU A 35 5.54 6.69 7.29
CA LEU A 35 5.35 5.85 6.12
C LEU A 35 4.40 6.52 5.12
N LEU A 36 3.31 7.08 5.60
CA LEU A 36 2.34 7.77 4.77
C LEU A 36 2.94 9.01 4.11
N GLU A 37 3.70 9.81 4.86
CA GLU A 37 4.42 10.97 4.34
C GLU A 37 5.41 10.59 3.24
N LEU A 38 6.13 9.48 3.42
CA LEU A 38 7.06 8.96 2.42
C LEU A 38 6.34 8.58 1.14
N LEU A 39 5.20 7.90 1.24
CA LEU A 39 4.40 7.52 0.07
C LEU A 39 3.95 8.74 -0.72
N VAL A 40 3.49 9.77 -0.04
CA VAL A 40 3.07 11.01 -0.70
C VAL A 40 4.26 11.68 -1.40
N ALA A 41 5.40 11.74 -0.73
CA ALA A 41 6.62 12.34 -1.29
C ALA A 41 7.12 11.56 -2.52
N GLU A 42 7.10 10.24 -2.49
CA GLU A 42 7.50 9.39 -3.62
C GLU A 42 6.62 9.60 -4.84
N ALA A 43 5.35 9.91 -4.62
CA ALA A 43 4.42 10.20 -5.71
C ALA A 43 4.53 11.64 -6.23
N GLY A 44 5.41 12.44 -5.65
CA GLY A 44 5.59 13.84 -6.04
C GLY A 44 4.62 14.80 -5.40
N GLY A 45 3.88 14.37 -4.38
CA GLY A 45 2.96 15.21 -3.63
C GLY A 45 3.64 15.94 -2.47
N ASP A 46 2.86 16.79 -1.79
CA ASP A 46 3.32 17.51 -0.61
C ASP A 46 3.08 16.66 0.64
N PRO A 47 4.14 16.14 1.28
CA PRO A 47 3.97 15.28 2.46
C PRO A 47 3.42 16.02 3.68
N SER A 48 3.45 17.35 3.68
CA SER A 48 2.87 18.16 4.77
C SER A 48 1.39 18.43 4.57
N ALA A 49 0.85 18.15 3.39
CA ALA A 49 -0.57 18.38 3.10
C ALA A 49 -1.44 17.38 3.86
N GLU A 50 -2.59 17.87 4.34
CA GLU A 50 -3.55 17.00 5.00
C GLU A 50 -4.21 16.07 3.98
N ILE A 51 -4.28 14.77 4.32
CA ILE A 51 -4.95 13.79 3.49
C ILE A 51 -6.42 13.72 3.91
N PRO A 52 -7.35 14.03 3.00
CA PRO A 52 -8.77 14.02 3.34
C PRO A 52 -9.28 12.61 3.64
N ASP A 53 -10.28 12.52 4.49
CA ASP A 53 -11.04 11.30 4.69
C ASP A 53 -12.01 11.14 3.53
N GLY A 54 -12.45 9.90 3.29
CA GLY A 54 -13.41 9.63 2.23
C GLY A 54 -14.15 8.33 2.49
N ASP A 55 -15.29 8.19 1.83
CA ASP A 55 -16.05 6.95 1.85
C ASP A 55 -15.30 5.89 1.03
N LEU A 56 -15.19 4.69 1.60
CA LEU A 56 -14.41 3.60 0.98
C LEU A 56 -14.87 3.30 -0.44
N ASP A 57 -16.17 3.17 -0.65
CA ASP A 57 -16.71 2.84 -1.98
C ASP A 57 -16.47 3.96 -2.98
N GLU A 58 -16.58 5.22 -2.56
CA GLU A 58 -16.29 6.36 -3.42
C GLU A 58 -14.81 6.41 -3.80
N LEU A 59 -13.91 6.15 -2.85
CA LEU A 59 -12.48 6.11 -3.11
C LEU A 59 -12.13 5.01 -4.10
N LEU A 60 -12.71 3.83 -3.93
CA LEU A 60 -12.46 2.69 -4.81
C LEU A 60 -13.01 2.89 -6.22
N ALA A 61 -14.07 3.69 -6.38
CA ALA A 61 -14.65 3.98 -7.68
C ALA A 61 -13.69 4.73 -8.62
N ALA A 62 -12.66 5.38 -8.09
CA ALA A 62 -11.64 6.05 -8.90
C ALA A 62 -10.78 5.07 -9.70
N PHE A 63 -10.71 3.81 -9.29
CA PHE A 63 -9.89 2.77 -9.94
C PHE A 63 -10.74 2.00 -10.94
N ASP A 64 -10.73 2.48 -12.16
CA ASP A 64 -11.66 2.05 -13.22
C ASP A 64 -11.07 1.07 -14.23
N SER A 65 -9.80 0.70 -14.07
CA SER A 65 -9.13 -0.27 -14.93
C SER A 65 -8.60 -1.45 -14.11
N ARG A 66 -8.40 -2.58 -14.78
CA ARG A 66 -7.77 -3.76 -14.15
C ARG A 66 -6.40 -3.39 -13.58
N GLN A 67 -5.61 -2.63 -14.33
CA GLN A 67 -4.29 -2.22 -13.90
C GLN A 67 -4.34 -1.34 -12.64
N SER A 68 -5.22 -0.36 -12.59
CA SER A 68 -5.32 0.53 -11.43
C SER A 68 -5.82 -0.21 -10.19
N ARG A 69 -6.75 -1.14 -10.33
CA ARG A 69 -7.26 -1.95 -9.23
C ARG A 69 -6.18 -2.87 -8.66
N ALA A 70 -5.45 -3.55 -9.53
CA ALA A 70 -4.34 -4.40 -9.11
C ALA A 70 -3.24 -3.58 -8.45
N THR A 71 -2.92 -2.41 -8.99
CA THR A 71 -1.91 -1.52 -8.45
C THR A 71 -2.23 -1.09 -7.02
N VAL A 72 -3.47 -0.65 -6.78
CA VAL A 72 -3.91 -0.24 -5.45
C VAL A 72 -3.75 -1.37 -4.44
N LEU A 73 -4.17 -2.57 -4.80
CA LEU A 73 -4.08 -3.68 -3.87
C LEU A 73 -2.63 -4.09 -3.60
N LEU A 74 -1.78 -4.11 -4.64
CA LEU A 74 -0.35 -4.38 -4.47
C LEU A 74 0.31 -3.36 -3.54
N GLU A 75 -0.03 -2.09 -3.66
CA GLU A 75 0.51 -1.04 -2.79
C GLU A 75 0.06 -1.22 -1.34
N LEU A 76 -1.22 -1.54 -1.11
CA LEU A 76 -1.72 -1.79 0.25
C LEU A 76 -1.06 -3.03 0.86
N ILE A 77 -0.86 -4.09 0.10
CA ILE A 77 -0.16 -5.29 0.56
C ILE A 77 1.30 -4.95 0.89
N GLY A 78 1.95 -4.16 0.05
CA GLY A 78 3.32 -3.69 0.29
C GLY A 78 3.43 -2.90 1.58
N MET A 79 2.47 -2.04 1.87
CA MET A 79 2.39 -1.29 3.13
C MET A 79 2.25 -2.23 4.32
N ALA A 80 1.40 -3.25 4.19
CA ALA A 80 1.20 -4.23 5.26
C ALA A 80 2.50 -4.96 5.61
N HIS A 81 3.29 -5.32 4.60
CA HIS A 81 4.58 -5.96 4.82
C HIS A 81 5.63 -5.02 5.40
N ALA A 82 5.54 -3.73 5.10
CA ALA A 82 6.46 -2.72 5.61
C ALA A 82 6.08 -2.24 7.01
N ASP A 83 4.84 -2.46 7.44
CA ASP A 83 4.34 -2.01 8.74
C ASP A 83 4.69 -3.04 9.80
N GLU A 84 5.52 -2.65 10.78
CA GLU A 84 5.92 -3.50 11.89
C GLU A 84 4.76 -3.79 12.85
N ASN A 85 3.72 -2.97 12.80
CA ASN A 85 2.53 -3.08 13.65
C ASN A 85 1.35 -3.74 12.92
N PHE A 86 1.63 -4.56 11.91
CA PHE A 86 0.60 -5.25 11.14
C PHE A 86 -0.33 -6.05 12.06
N CYS A 87 -1.63 -5.82 11.92
CA CYS A 87 -2.64 -6.43 12.79
C CYS A 87 -3.72 -7.15 11.97
N PRO A 88 -4.55 -8.02 12.60
CA PRO A 88 -5.65 -8.69 11.91
C PRO A 88 -6.66 -7.75 11.27
N ASP A 89 -6.88 -6.56 11.83
CA ASP A 89 -7.78 -5.57 11.27
C ASP A 89 -7.30 -5.05 9.91
N GLU A 90 -5.99 -4.85 9.77
CA GLU A 90 -5.37 -4.46 8.51
C GLU A 90 -5.50 -5.56 7.46
N SER A 91 -5.34 -6.82 7.84
CA SER A 91 -5.55 -7.96 6.95
C SER A 91 -7.00 -8.01 6.45
N ARG A 92 -7.96 -7.82 7.33
CA ARG A 92 -9.38 -7.77 6.96
C ARG A 92 -9.68 -6.60 6.03
N PHE A 93 -9.04 -5.46 6.25
CA PHE A 93 -9.19 -4.30 5.38
C PHE A 93 -8.74 -4.63 3.95
N ILE A 94 -7.57 -5.24 3.80
CA ILE A 94 -7.04 -5.63 2.48
C ILE A 94 -7.98 -6.61 1.77
N LEU A 95 -8.48 -7.62 2.48
CA LEU A 95 -9.42 -8.59 1.91
C LEU A 95 -10.72 -7.92 1.48
N SER A 96 -11.24 -7.00 2.28
CA SER A 96 -12.44 -6.24 1.97
C SER A 96 -12.25 -5.37 0.73
N VAL A 97 -11.12 -4.68 0.63
CA VAL A 97 -10.80 -3.86 -0.55
C VAL A 97 -10.70 -4.73 -1.80
N GLY A 98 -10.01 -5.87 -1.70
CA GLY A 98 -9.89 -6.81 -2.81
C GLY A 98 -11.24 -7.28 -3.32
N GLU A 99 -12.13 -7.65 -2.41
CA GLU A 99 -13.49 -8.08 -2.74
C GLU A 99 -14.28 -6.96 -3.44
N ARG A 100 -14.22 -5.73 -2.91
CA ARG A 100 -14.91 -4.58 -3.49
C ARG A 100 -14.37 -4.20 -4.87
N LEU A 101 -13.08 -4.45 -5.11
CA LEU A 101 -12.44 -4.21 -6.41
C LEU A 101 -12.72 -5.34 -7.43
N GLY A 102 -13.42 -6.38 -7.02
CA GLY A 102 -13.73 -7.52 -7.88
C GLY A 102 -12.58 -8.50 -8.06
N LEU A 103 -11.60 -8.48 -7.16
CA LEU A 103 -10.48 -9.41 -7.17
C LEU A 103 -10.83 -10.64 -6.35
N SER A 104 -10.54 -11.83 -6.88
CA SER A 104 -10.78 -13.06 -6.16
C SER A 104 -9.76 -13.25 -5.04
N ARG A 105 -10.10 -14.08 -4.06
CA ARG A 105 -9.18 -14.41 -2.97
C ARG A 105 -7.89 -15.03 -3.50
N GLU A 106 -8.00 -15.87 -4.54
CA GLU A 106 -6.85 -16.47 -5.20
C GLU A 106 -5.93 -15.42 -5.80
N GLU A 107 -6.50 -14.40 -6.47
CA GLU A 107 -5.73 -13.29 -7.02
C GLU A 107 -5.04 -12.48 -5.93
N VAL A 108 -5.73 -12.21 -4.83
CA VAL A 108 -5.16 -11.51 -3.68
C VAL A 108 -3.99 -12.29 -3.10
N ASN A 109 -4.15 -13.62 -2.96
CA ASN A 109 -3.07 -14.48 -2.46
C ASN A 109 -1.86 -14.47 -3.38
N LYS A 110 -2.07 -14.49 -4.70
CA LYS A 110 -0.98 -14.39 -5.68
C LYS A 110 -0.24 -13.06 -5.57
N MET A 111 -0.98 -11.98 -5.35
CA MET A 111 -0.39 -10.65 -5.16
C MET A 111 0.45 -10.60 -3.88
N ASN A 112 -0.05 -11.18 -2.80
CA ASN A 112 0.68 -11.28 -1.56
C ASN A 112 1.98 -12.08 -1.72
N ASP A 113 1.92 -13.21 -2.41
CA ASP A 113 3.11 -14.02 -2.70
C ASP A 113 4.13 -13.24 -3.52
N TRP A 114 3.66 -12.48 -4.50
CA TRP A 114 4.54 -11.66 -5.34
C TRP A 114 5.24 -10.58 -4.51
N VAL A 115 4.50 -9.89 -3.66
CA VAL A 115 5.08 -8.85 -2.79
C VAL A 115 6.11 -9.45 -1.84
N THR A 116 5.80 -10.61 -1.25
CA THR A 116 6.71 -11.32 -0.36
C THR A 116 8.03 -11.67 -1.07
N ARG A 117 7.93 -12.20 -2.29
CA ARG A 117 9.12 -12.53 -3.09
C ARG A 117 9.92 -11.29 -3.48
N GLN A 118 9.22 -10.21 -3.83
CA GLN A 118 9.88 -8.96 -4.19
C GLN A 118 10.65 -8.38 -3.02
N MET A 119 10.08 -8.41 -1.82
CA MET A 119 10.76 -7.92 -0.62
C MET A 119 11.96 -8.80 -0.26
N SER A 120 11.84 -10.11 -0.41
CA SER A 120 12.97 -11.03 -0.21
C SER A 120 14.09 -10.76 -1.20
N LEU A 121 13.72 -10.53 -2.46
CA LEU A 121 14.69 -10.23 -3.52
C LEU A 121 15.40 -8.89 -3.24
N ALA A 122 14.64 -7.87 -2.82
CA ALA A 122 15.22 -6.57 -2.46
C ALA A 122 16.17 -6.69 -1.27
N ALA A 123 15.86 -7.54 -0.29
CA ALA A 123 16.71 -7.78 0.86
C ALA A 123 18.06 -8.41 0.47
N GLU A 124 18.09 -9.19 -0.61
CA GLU A 124 19.34 -9.79 -1.11
C GLU A 124 20.36 -8.73 -1.54
N VAL A 125 19.89 -7.54 -1.94
CA VAL A 125 20.76 -6.45 -2.35
C VAL A 125 21.67 -6.00 -1.20
N GLU A 126 21.18 -6.10 0.04
CA GLU A 126 21.98 -5.74 1.21
C GLU A 126 23.27 -6.57 1.31
N GLY A 127 23.23 -7.82 0.85
CA GLY A 127 24.42 -8.67 0.80
C GLY A 127 25.49 -8.16 -0.15
N PHE A 128 25.12 -7.36 -1.16
CA PHE A 128 26.08 -6.76 -2.08
C PHE A 128 26.76 -5.53 -1.49
N TRP A 129 26.16 -4.92 -0.47
CA TRP A 129 26.73 -3.76 0.21
C TRP A 129 27.72 -4.14 1.29
N GLU A 130 27.70 -5.39 1.72
CA GLU A 130 28.64 -5.91 2.70
C GLU A 130 29.95 -6.33 2.02
N GLU A 131 31.09 -6.07 2.69
CA GLU A 131 32.38 -6.53 2.18
C GLU A 131 32.45 -8.05 2.30
N PRO A 132 33.04 -8.75 1.29
CA PRO A 132 33.25 -10.18 1.39
C PRO A 132 34.07 -10.53 2.61
N ALA A 133 33.66 -11.55 3.36
CA ALA A 133 34.47 -12.10 4.45
C ALA A 133 35.74 -12.70 3.85
N GLY A 134 36.83 -11.96 3.99
CA GLY A 134 38.09 -12.28 3.37
C GLY A 134 38.97 -13.15 4.17
#